data_cbd51ae99b372b2a81709daf652a0edb
#
_entry.id   cbd51ae99b372b2a81709daf652a0edb
#
_cell.length_a   1.000
_cell.length_b   1.000
_cell.length_c   1.000
_cell.angle_alpha   90.00
_cell.angle_beta   90.00
_cell.angle_gamma   90.00
#
_symmetry.space_group_name_H-M   'P 1'
#
loop_
_entity.id
_entity.type
_entity.pdbx_description
1 polymer ?
#
loop_
_entity_poly.entity_id
_entity_poly.type
_entity_poly.pdbx_seq_one_letter_code
_entity_poly.pdbx_strand_id
1 'polypeptide(L)'
;MRADDLAAWVIQKLAERFAHIPKDAYDDVILGCANQAGEDSRNIARNALLLAGMPVETGGVTLNRLCASGLTAVSMAARAVRCGEGEALIAGGVESMSRSPYVLPKAEQPFAFGNLTAWDSAMGWRFPNSRLGDMYGLESMGETAENIAQEKG
;
A
#
# COMPACT_ATOMS: atom_id res chain seq x y z
N MET A 1 -11.39 -3.72 -11.11
CA MET A 1 -11.19 -4.77 -10.08
C MET A 1 -10.85 -4.08 -8.79
N ARG A 2 -11.31 -4.58 -7.66
CA ARG A 2 -10.94 -4.07 -6.33
C ARG A 2 -9.45 -4.38 -6.05
N ALA A 3 -8.80 -3.55 -5.24
CA ALA A 3 -7.37 -3.75 -4.93
C ALA A 3 -7.12 -5.04 -4.15
N ASP A 4 -8.00 -5.37 -3.20
CA ASP A 4 -7.94 -6.59 -2.42
C ASP A 4 -8.16 -7.86 -3.27
N ASP A 5 -9.13 -7.85 -4.21
CA ASP A 5 -9.35 -8.93 -5.17
C ASP A 5 -8.16 -9.12 -6.12
N LEU A 6 -7.56 -8.01 -6.58
CA LEU A 6 -6.40 -8.05 -7.47
C LEU A 6 -5.19 -8.70 -6.77
N ALA A 7 -4.91 -8.29 -5.55
CA ALA A 7 -3.84 -8.87 -4.74
C ALA A 7 -4.11 -10.35 -4.43
N ALA A 8 -5.35 -10.69 -4.07
CA ALA A 8 -5.77 -12.06 -3.79
C ALA A 8 -5.58 -12.97 -5.00
N TRP A 9 -5.96 -12.50 -6.20
CA TRP A 9 -5.78 -13.25 -7.43
C TRP A 9 -4.31 -13.56 -7.71
N VAL A 10 -3.41 -12.60 -7.50
CA VAL A 10 -1.97 -12.79 -7.68
C VAL A 10 -1.41 -13.80 -6.66
N ILE A 11 -1.80 -13.69 -5.39
CA ILE A 11 -1.39 -14.63 -4.34
C ILE A 11 -1.87 -16.06 -4.68
N GLN A 12 -3.13 -16.19 -5.09
CA GLN A 12 -3.70 -17.48 -5.49
C GLN A 12 -2.90 -18.09 -6.66
N LYS A 13 -2.62 -17.30 -7.71
CA LYS A 13 -1.87 -17.77 -8.87
C LYS A 13 -0.42 -18.12 -8.53
N LEU A 14 0.18 -17.42 -7.58
CA LEU A 14 1.50 -17.76 -7.06
C LEU A 14 1.48 -19.10 -6.33
N ALA A 15 0.52 -19.33 -5.43
CA ALA A 15 0.36 -20.57 -4.69
C ALA A 15 0.07 -21.76 -5.64
N GLU A 16 -0.76 -21.56 -6.67
CA GLU A 16 -1.00 -22.57 -7.73
C GLU A 16 0.28 -22.92 -8.50
N ARG A 17 1.09 -21.92 -8.84
CA ARG A 17 2.37 -22.12 -9.56
C ARG A 17 3.39 -22.90 -8.73
N PHE A 18 3.38 -22.73 -7.42
CA PHE A 18 4.26 -23.41 -6.48
C PHE A 18 3.51 -24.45 -5.63
N ALA A 19 2.61 -25.21 -6.25
CA ALA A 19 1.74 -26.19 -5.59
C ALA A 19 2.48 -27.29 -4.80
N HIS A 20 3.80 -27.44 -5.00
CA HIS A 20 4.65 -28.31 -4.19
C HIS A 20 4.94 -27.74 -2.80
N ILE A 21 4.71 -26.45 -2.57
CA ILE A 21 4.75 -25.82 -1.27
C ILE A 21 3.32 -25.80 -0.71
N PRO A 22 3.01 -26.50 0.35
CA PRO A 22 1.66 -26.49 0.92
C PRO A 22 1.33 -25.11 1.47
N LYS A 23 0.04 -24.74 1.42
CA LYS A 23 -0.39 -23.38 1.80
C LYS A 23 -0.10 -23.04 3.26
N ASP A 24 -0.10 -24.02 4.14
CA ASP A 24 0.22 -23.90 5.57
C ASP A 24 1.72 -23.78 5.86
N ALA A 25 2.56 -23.94 4.85
CA ALA A 25 4.00 -23.69 4.97
C ALA A 25 4.37 -22.20 4.77
N TYR A 26 3.42 -21.35 4.38
CA TYR A 26 3.69 -19.91 4.26
C TYR A 26 3.48 -19.22 5.61
N ASP A 27 4.55 -18.65 6.16
CA ASP A 27 4.57 -18.00 7.47
C ASP A 27 3.91 -16.61 7.44
N ASP A 28 4.18 -15.82 6.38
CA ASP A 28 3.67 -14.46 6.28
C ASP A 28 3.50 -14.00 4.83
N VAL A 29 2.61 -13.04 4.64
CA VAL A 29 2.40 -12.29 3.38
C VAL A 29 2.71 -10.83 3.63
N ILE A 30 3.76 -10.32 3.00
CA ILE A 30 4.21 -8.92 3.15
C ILE A 30 3.91 -8.16 1.88
N LEU A 31 2.96 -7.24 1.91
CA LEU A 31 2.63 -6.40 0.75
C LEU A 31 2.91 -4.93 1.00
N GLY A 32 3.49 -4.28 0.00
CA GLY A 32 3.55 -2.83 -0.09
C GLY A 32 2.25 -2.25 -0.62
N CYS A 33 1.72 -1.21 0.03
CA CYS A 33 0.60 -0.43 -0.46
C CYS A 33 0.71 0.99 0.10
N ALA A 34 0.80 2.00 -0.79
CA ALA A 34 1.01 3.38 -0.38
C ALA A 34 -0.29 4.06 0.07
N ASN A 35 -1.40 3.76 -0.58
CA ASN A 35 -2.69 4.37 -0.28
C ASN A 35 -3.70 3.32 0.18
N GLN A 36 -3.99 3.29 1.47
CA GLN A 36 -4.94 2.36 2.10
C GLN A 36 -6.22 3.07 2.57
N ALA A 37 -6.66 4.07 1.81
CA ALA A 37 -7.82 4.89 2.16
C ALA A 37 -9.18 4.28 1.76
N GLY A 38 -9.18 3.30 0.85
CA GLY A 38 -10.38 2.70 0.27
C GLY A 38 -10.51 1.20 0.51
N GLU A 39 -10.71 0.46 -0.55
CA GLU A 39 -10.90 -1.01 -0.57
C GLU A 39 -9.67 -1.80 -0.11
N ASP A 40 -8.52 -1.15 -0.13
CA ASP A 40 -7.22 -1.58 0.40
C ASP A 40 -7.06 -1.35 1.91
N SER A 41 -8.17 -1.06 2.59
CA SER A 41 -8.25 -0.59 3.96
C SER A 41 -7.37 -1.33 4.97
N ARG A 42 -6.50 -0.56 5.60
CA ARG A 42 -5.68 -0.87 6.78
C ARG A 42 -4.61 -1.94 6.59
N ASN A 43 -4.98 -3.16 6.17
CA ASN A 43 -4.04 -4.26 5.98
C ASN A 43 -4.48 -5.11 4.79
N ILE A 44 -4.15 -4.62 3.60
CA ILE A 44 -4.52 -5.30 2.36
C ILE A 44 -3.85 -6.67 2.22
N ALA A 45 -2.65 -6.86 2.78
CA ALA A 45 -1.98 -8.15 2.76
C ALA A 45 -2.82 -9.22 3.47
N ARG A 46 -3.33 -8.90 4.67
CA ARG A 46 -4.19 -9.82 5.42
C ARG A 46 -5.52 -10.09 4.70
N ASN A 47 -6.14 -9.06 4.16
CA ASN A 47 -7.40 -9.22 3.43
C ASN A 47 -7.19 -10.08 2.18
N ALA A 48 -6.15 -9.81 1.41
CA ALA A 48 -5.85 -10.51 0.17
C ALA A 48 -5.49 -11.99 0.40
N LEU A 49 -4.68 -12.31 1.41
CA LEU A 49 -4.33 -13.71 1.68
C LEU A 49 -5.55 -14.54 2.07
N LEU A 50 -6.48 -13.98 2.86
CA LEU A 50 -7.72 -14.67 3.22
C LEU A 50 -8.63 -14.88 2.01
N LEU A 51 -8.76 -13.86 1.14
CA LEU A 51 -9.50 -13.96 -0.12
C LEU A 51 -8.86 -14.97 -1.09
N ALA A 52 -7.55 -15.13 -1.06
CA ALA A 52 -6.81 -16.13 -1.84
C ALA A 52 -6.96 -17.57 -1.31
N GLY A 53 -7.64 -17.75 -0.19
CA GLY A 53 -7.81 -19.04 0.46
C GLY A 53 -6.53 -19.59 1.10
N MET A 54 -5.67 -18.68 1.61
CA MET A 54 -4.57 -19.07 2.49
C MET A 54 -5.10 -19.37 3.91
N PRO A 55 -4.37 -20.16 4.69
CA PRO A 55 -4.76 -20.46 6.08
C PRO A 55 -4.93 -19.20 6.94
N VAL A 56 -5.81 -19.25 7.91
CA VAL A 56 -6.04 -18.13 8.85
C VAL A 56 -4.84 -17.90 9.79
N GLU A 57 -4.02 -18.91 9.94
CA GLU A 57 -2.77 -18.88 10.73
C GLU A 57 -1.67 -18.09 10.03
N THR A 58 -1.67 -18.03 8.69
CA THR A 58 -0.69 -17.26 7.91
C THR A 58 -0.76 -15.78 8.27
N GLY A 59 0.35 -15.20 8.67
CA GLY A 59 0.46 -13.77 8.97
C GLY A 59 0.22 -12.89 7.75
N GLY A 60 -0.05 -11.62 7.97
CA GLY A 60 -0.15 -10.66 6.88
C GLY A 60 0.16 -9.25 7.35
N VAL A 61 1.12 -8.60 6.72
CA VAL A 61 1.51 -7.22 7.02
C VAL A 61 1.54 -6.35 5.77
N THR A 62 0.99 -5.16 5.89
CA THR A 62 1.08 -4.14 4.84
C THR A 62 1.99 -3.02 5.30
N LEU A 63 2.95 -2.66 4.46
CA LEU A 63 3.90 -1.59 4.72
C LEU A 63 3.79 -0.47 3.70
N ASN A 64 4.20 0.71 4.09
CA ASN A 64 4.25 1.88 3.23
C ASN A 64 5.61 2.57 3.28
N ARG A 65 6.25 2.64 2.12
CA ARG A 65 7.41 3.48 1.81
C ARG A 65 7.21 4.12 0.43
N LEU A 66 5.97 4.57 0.19
CA LEU A 66 5.54 5.12 -1.10
C LEU A 66 5.95 4.20 -2.27
N CYS A 67 6.53 4.73 -3.33
CA CYS A 67 6.94 3.95 -4.52
C CYS A 67 7.90 2.78 -4.22
N ALA A 68 8.63 2.82 -3.11
CA ALA A 68 9.56 1.76 -2.71
C ALA A 68 8.92 0.67 -1.82
N SER A 69 7.60 0.71 -1.61
CA SER A 69 6.91 -0.22 -0.70
C SER A 69 7.08 -1.68 -1.11
N GLY A 70 6.89 -2.00 -2.39
CA GLY A 70 7.05 -3.36 -2.88
C GLY A 70 8.48 -3.89 -2.73
N LEU A 71 9.49 -3.07 -3.05
CA LEU A 71 10.90 -3.44 -2.85
C LEU A 71 11.21 -3.64 -1.36
N THR A 72 10.64 -2.81 -0.50
CA THR A 72 10.80 -2.94 0.96
C THR A 72 10.17 -4.24 1.46
N ALA A 73 9.00 -4.64 0.95
CA ALA A 73 8.36 -5.91 1.28
C ALA A 73 9.28 -7.11 0.94
N VAL A 74 9.84 -7.12 -0.26
CA VAL A 74 10.80 -8.16 -0.68
C VAL A 74 12.05 -8.18 0.21
N SER A 75 12.59 -7.01 0.55
CA SER A 75 13.75 -6.90 1.44
C SER A 75 13.45 -7.40 2.85
N MET A 76 12.24 -7.14 3.37
CA MET A 76 11.82 -7.63 4.69
C MET A 76 11.68 -9.15 4.68
N ALA A 77 11.00 -9.73 3.71
CA ALA A 77 10.88 -11.17 3.58
C ALA A 77 12.24 -11.86 3.47
N ALA A 78 13.15 -11.33 2.64
CA ALA A 78 14.51 -11.87 2.51
C ALA A 78 15.31 -11.82 3.81
N ARG A 79 15.12 -10.79 4.63
CA ARG A 79 15.74 -10.69 5.97
C ARG A 79 15.13 -11.68 6.94
N ALA A 80 13.80 -11.81 6.98
CA ALA A 80 13.11 -12.77 7.84
C ALA A 80 13.62 -14.19 7.60
N VAL A 81 13.72 -14.63 6.35
CA VAL A 81 14.28 -15.94 5.99
C VAL A 81 15.73 -16.07 6.46
N ARG A 82 16.57 -15.05 6.21
CA ARG A 82 17.98 -15.08 6.65
C ARG A 82 18.15 -15.12 8.16
N CYS A 83 17.24 -14.54 8.91
CA CYS A 83 17.24 -14.53 10.37
C CYS A 83 16.57 -15.77 10.97
N GLY A 84 15.98 -16.64 10.16
CA GLY A 84 15.24 -17.82 10.62
C GLY A 84 13.89 -17.50 11.25
N GLU A 85 13.30 -16.34 10.91
CA GLU A 85 11.98 -15.92 11.37
C GLU A 85 10.83 -16.53 10.54
N GLY A 86 11.17 -17.24 9.46
CA GLY A 86 10.24 -17.96 8.61
C GLY A 86 10.99 -18.70 7.51
N GLU A 87 10.37 -19.73 6.94
CA GLU A 87 10.94 -20.53 5.86
C GLU A 87 10.38 -20.14 4.48
N ALA A 88 9.09 -19.78 4.41
CA ALA A 88 8.42 -19.38 3.19
C ALA A 88 7.55 -18.14 3.41
N LEU A 89 7.82 -17.08 2.66
CA LEU A 89 7.07 -15.84 2.72
C LEU A 89 6.66 -15.40 1.30
N ILE A 90 5.48 -14.79 1.20
CA ILE A 90 5.04 -14.11 -0.02
C ILE A 90 5.30 -12.61 0.14
N ALA A 91 5.99 -12.01 -0.82
CA ALA A 91 6.27 -10.57 -0.78
C ALA A 91 5.97 -9.91 -2.13
N GLY A 92 5.42 -8.71 -2.08
CA GLY A 92 5.06 -7.96 -3.28
C GLY A 92 4.40 -6.63 -2.95
N GLY A 93 3.42 -6.23 -3.75
CA GLY A 93 2.66 -5.01 -3.52
C GLY A 93 1.46 -4.88 -4.44
N VAL A 94 0.57 -4.00 -4.10
CA VAL A 94 -0.60 -3.65 -4.90
C VAL A 94 -0.93 -2.18 -4.72
N GLU A 95 -1.35 -1.54 -5.81
CA GLU A 95 -1.86 -0.17 -5.81
C GLU A 95 -2.97 -0.05 -6.86
N SER A 96 -4.11 0.50 -6.50
CA SER A 96 -5.23 0.74 -7.42
C SER A 96 -5.61 2.20 -7.41
N MET A 97 -4.85 3.03 -8.12
CA MET A 97 -5.00 4.49 -8.12
C MET A 97 -6.36 4.93 -8.65
N SER A 98 -6.88 4.29 -9.69
CA SER A 98 -8.19 4.62 -10.29
C SER A 98 -9.40 4.34 -9.38
N ARG A 99 -9.21 3.65 -8.26
CA ARG A 99 -10.24 3.35 -7.27
C ARG A 99 -10.01 4.01 -5.92
N SER A 100 -9.00 4.87 -5.85
CA SER A 100 -8.76 5.68 -4.66
C SER A 100 -9.94 6.61 -4.39
N PRO A 101 -10.46 6.68 -3.16
CA PRO A 101 -11.63 7.48 -2.82
C PRO A 101 -11.31 8.95 -2.68
N TYR A 102 -12.34 9.78 -2.78
CA TYR A 102 -12.29 11.12 -2.20
C TYR A 102 -12.41 11.02 -0.68
N VAL A 103 -11.67 11.86 0.04
CA VAL A 103 -11.67 11.90 1.49
C VAL A 103 -12.03 13.30 1.99
N LEU A 104 -12.76 13.34 3.10
CA LEU A 104 -13.21 14.57 3.74
C LEU A 104 -12.62 14.65 5.16
N PRO A 105 -12.21 15.84 5.61
CA PRO A 105 -11.83 16.02 7.00
C PRO A 105 -13.04 15.86 7.90
N LYS A 106 -12.83 15.39 9.12
CA LYS A 106 -13.85 15.49 10.15
C LYS A 106 -13.89 16.92 10.69
N ALA A 107 -15.07 17.34 11.12
CA ALA A 107 -15.22 18.62 11.78
C ALA A 107 -14.39 18.67 13.08
N GLU A 108 -13.66 19.76 13.30
CA GLU A 108 -12.88 19.97 14.50
C GLU A 108 -13.74 20.44 15.70
N GLN A 109 -14.90 21.00 15.39
CA GLN A 109 -15.83 21.56 16.39
C GLN A 109 -17.25 21.01 16.17
N PRO A 110 -18.05 20.88 17.23
CA PRO A 110 -19.47 20.55 17.08
C PRO A 110 -20.21 21.65 16.31
N PHE A 111 -21.24 21.24 15.59
CA PHE A 111 -22.07 22.13 14.76
C PHE A 111 -21.28 22.92 13.69
N ALA A 112 -20.27 22.29 13.10
CA ALA A 112 -19.54 22.89 12.02
C ALA A 112 -20.48 23.24 10.85
N PHE A 113 -20.29 24.40 10.26
CA PHE A 113 -21.02 24.89 9.09
C PHE A 113 -20.05 25.44 8.05
N GLY A 114 -20.51 25.54 6.81
CA GLY A 114 -19.70 26.02 5.70
C GLY A 114 -19.31 24.90 4.72
N ASN A 115 -18.46 25.24 3.76
CA ASN A 115 -18.04 24.33 2.71
C ASN A 115 -16.95 23.36 3.23
N LEU A 116 -16.93 22.15 2.64
CA LEU A 116 -15.89 21.16 2.87
C LEU A 116 -15.14 20.88 1.56
N THR A 117 -13.84 20.75 1.66
CA THR A 117 -13.00 20.32 0.54
C THR A 117 -12.89 18.80 0.56
N ALA A 118 -13.30 18.16 -0.56
CA ALA A 118 -13.04 16.75 -0.81
C ALA A 118 -11.67 16.62 -1.47
N TRP A 119 -10.79 15.84 -0.85
CA TRP A 119 -9.46 15.58 -1.35
C TRP A 119 -9.44 14.30 -2.17
N ASP A 120 -8.89 14.36 -3.38
CA ASP A 120 -8.57 13.15 -4.15
C ASP A 120 -7.39 12.44 -3.49
N SER A 121 -7.58 11.18 -3.11
CA SER A 121 -6.51 10.42 -2.48
C SER A 121 -5.62 9.65 -3.46
N ALA A 122 -5.88 9.76 -4.78
CA ALA A 122 -5.13 9.07 -5.80
C ALA A 122 -3.72 9.64 -6.01
N MET A 123 -3.62 10.97 -6.05
CA MET A 123 -2.37 11.68 -6.37
C MET A 123 -2.21 12.92 -5.50
N GLY A 124 -0.95 13.33 -5.34
CA GLY A 124 -0.59 14.53 -4.61
C GLY A 124 -0.81 14.43 -3.10
N TRP A 125 -0.79 15.60 -2.49
CA TRP A 125 -0.95 15.73 -1.04
C TRP A 125 -2.44 15.85 -0.69
N ARG A 126 -2.85 15.12 0.34
CA ARG A 126 -4.12 15.33 1.03
C ARG A 126 -3.86 15.74 2.47
N PHE A 127 -4.65 16.66 2.99
CA PHE A 127 -4.44 17.23 4.35
C PHE A 127 -2.99 17.69 4.58
N PRO A 128 -2.40 18.50 3.68
CA PRO A 128 -1.00 18.86 3.79
C PRO A 128 -0.72 19.60 5.09
N ASN A 129 0.39 19.26 5.73
CA ASN A 129 0.88 20.00 6.88
C ASN A 129 1.59 21.28 6.38
N SER A 130 1.11 22.44 6.79
CA SER A 130 1.66 23.73 6.37
C SER A 130 3.15 23.86 6.70
N ARG A 131 3.58 23.40 7.88
CA ARG A 131 5.00 23.45 8.27
C ARG A 131 5.89 22.60 7.36
N LEU A 132 5.36 21.46 6.88
CA LEU A 132 6.09 20.63 5.92
C LEU A 132 6.21 21.35 4.57
N GLY A 133 5.13 22.01 4.13
CA GLY A 133 5.13 22.85 2.94
C GLY A 133 6.14 23.97 3.02
N ASP A 134 6.23 24.67 4.14
CA ASP A 134 7.18 25.76 4.37
C ASP A 134 8.65 25.28 4.36
N MET A 135 8.90 24.05 4.81
CA MET A 135 10.27 23.50 4.87
C MET A 135 10.75 22.89 3.57
N TYR A 136 9.88 22.19 2.82
CA TYR A 136 10.29 21.34 1.70
C TYR A 136 9.46 21.52 0.43
N GLY A 137 8.42 22.36 0.47
CA GLY A 137 7.43 22.41 -0.60
C GLY A 137 6.46 21.23 -0.60
N LEU A 138 5.45 21.32 -1.45
CA LEU A 138 4.40 20.29 -1.61
C LEU A 138 4.22 19.94 -3.10
N GLU A 139 5.27 20.05 -3.87
CA GLU A 139 5.25 19.79 -5.30
C GLU A 139 4.86 18.32 -5.58
N SER A 140 4.12 18.14 -6.65
CA SER A 140 3.84 16.81 -7.16
C SER A 140 5.09 16.21 -7.82
N MET A 141 5.13 14.89 -7.99
CA MET A 141 6.24 14.24 -8.70
C MET A 141 6.37 14.70 -10.15
N GLY A 142 5.26 15.07 -10.80
CA GLY A 142 5.27 15.67 -12.14
C GLY A 142 5.95 17.04 -12.15
N GLU A 143 5.60 17.91 -11.20
CA GLU A 143 6.25 19.23 -11.04
C GLU A 143 7.75 19.09 -10.75
N THR A 144 8.12 18.16 -9.85
CA THR A 144 9.54 17.88 -9.59
C THR A 144 10.29 17.44 -10.85
N ALA A 145 9.68 16.61 -11.70
CA ALA A 145 10.27 16.16 -12.95
C ALA A 145 10.43 17.34 -13.94
N GLU A 146 9.42 18.20 -14.05
CA GLU A 146 9.50 19.41 -14.90
C GLU A 146 10.58 20.39 -14.41
N ASN A 147 10.69 20.58 -13.09
CA ASN A 147 11.74 21.43 -12.52
C ASN A 147 13.13 20.90 -12.86
N ILE A 148 13.35 19.58 -12.76
CA ILE A 148 14.62 18.96 -13.15
C ILE A 148 14.88 19.14 -14.65
N ALA A 149 13.87 18.96 -15.49
CA ALA A 149 14.00 19.16 -16.93
C ALA A 149 14.36 20.60 -17.28
N GLN A 150 13.79 21.58 -16.59
CA GLN A 150 14.14 23.00 -16.78
C GLN A 150 15.56 23.33 -16.32
N GLU A 151 16.03 22.72 -15.22
CA GLU A 151 17.37 22.97 -14.68
C GLU A 151 18.49 22.29 -15.49
N LYS A 152 18.22 21.14 -16.05
CA LYS A 152 19.26 20.30 -16.70
C LYS A 152 19.21 20.32 -18.22
N GLY A 153 18.17 20.84 -18.83
CA GLY A 153 17.99 20.95 -20.28
C GLY A 153 17.41 19.73 -20.91
#